data_730ad428dede9b8ab260518111e040dd
#
_entry.id   730ad428dede9b8ab260518111e040dd
#
_cell.length_a   1.000
_cell.length_b   1.000
_cell.length_c   1.000
_cell.angle_alpha   90.00
_cell.angle_beta   90.00
_cell.angle_gamma   90.00
#
_symmetry.space_group_name_H-M   'P 1'
#
loop_
_entity.id
_entity.type
_entity.pdbx_description
1 polymer ?
#
loop_
_entity_poly.entity_id
_entity_poly.type
_entity_poly.pdbx_seq_one_letter_code
_entity_poly.pdbx_strand_id
1 'polypeptide(L)'
;MKSNSGTKTTVKSLFVVLVVFLAIGVGTSITNEESIVEKSNIIISTAESNESKNEYVQERSVRHTSEEDHISTRSSTSSRFETEIVRQKEEEEERLRLEAEEKLRQEAEAKRLAMIENIKNISISVNMDLTQRTGLSKEEFKMLIGNVKADSAKFFYDNSDLIYDLCEKYELNEIFFCGLISAESGWNIASNHRRTNNYISLMSNGKLIRYGSLEEGLEVAAKTLHTKYLSEGGSFYYGKTLSAVRTKFCPSETWVGLVYGRMNQIVNAKNIDM
;
A
#
# COMPACT_ATOMS: atom_id res chain seq x y z
N MET A 1 -58.78 -2.96 -27.68
CA MET A 1 -57.96 -2.95 -26.46
C MET A 1 -56.53 -3.26 -26.87
N LYS A 2 -55.66 -2.26 -26.84
CA LYS A 2 -54.24 -2.41 -27.25
C LYS A 2 -53.39 -2.46 -25.96
N SER A 3 -52.61 -3.52 -25.76
CA SER A 3 -51.66 -3.62 -24.68
C SER A 3 -50.27 -3.16 -25.13
N ASN A 4 -49.75 -2.22 -24.44
CA ASN A 4 -48.40 -1.67 -24.55
C ASN A 4 -47.37 -2.69 -24.08
N SER A 5 -46.42 -3.06 -24.92
CA SER A 5 -45.19 -3.74 -24.55
C SER A 5 -44.00 -2.85 -24.97
N GLY A 6 -43.43 -2.16 -24.03
CA GLY A 6 -42.21 -1.38 -24.31
C GLY A 6 -41.80 -0.60 -23.08
N THR A 7 -40.97 -1.16 -22.24
CA THR A 7 -40.06 -0.45 -21.32
C THR A 7 -39.48 -1.46 -20.28
N LYS A 8 -38.55 -2.31 -20.69
CA LYS A 8 -37.79 -3.14 -19.71
C LYS A 8 -36.28 -3.12 -19.90
N THR A 9 -35.74 -2.40 -20.87
CA THR A 9 -34.31 -2.49 -21.20
C THR A 9 -33.46 -1.39 -20.59
N THR A 10 -34.05 -0.29 -20.11
CA THR A 10 -33.28 0.89 -19.65
C THR A 10 -32.88 0.85 -18.17
N VAL A 11 -33.46 -0.04 -17.36
CA VAL A 11 -33.23 -0.03 -15.89
C VAL A 11 -31.99 -0.83 -15.48
N LYS A 12 -31.55 -1.82 -16.27
CA LYS A 12 -30.40 -2.66 -15.91
C LYS A 12 -29.05 -1.96 -16.09
N SER A 13 -28.92 -1.06 -17.06
CA SER A 13 -27.66 -0.36 -17.33
C SER A 13 -27.35 0.71 -16.26
N LEU A 14 -28.39 1.36 -15.72
CA LEU A 14 -28.22 2.40 -14.68
C LEU A 14 -27.76 1.83 -13.31
N PHE A 15 -28.12 0.58 -13.01
CA PHE A 15 -27.76 -0.06 -11.73
C PHE A 15 -26.27 -0.47 -11.65
N VAL A 16 -25.65 -0.81 -12.76
CA VAL A 16 -24.23 -1.20 -12.80
C VAL A 16 -23.33 0.02 -12.59
N VAL A 17 -23.68 1.17 -13.14
CA VAL A 17 -22.92 2.42 -12.95
C VAL A 17 -23.05 2.95 -11.52
N LEU A 18 -24.21 2.80 -10.87
CA LEU A 18 -24.43 3.28 -9.49
C LEU A 18 -23.66 2.45 -8.44
N VAL A 19 -23.46 1.15 -8.67
CA VAL A 19 -22.69 0.28 -7.74
C VAL A 19 -21.20 0.60 -7.75
N VAL A 20 -20.64 1.01 -8.88
CA VAL A 20 -19.22 1.42 -8.96
C VAL A 20 -18.98 2.75 -8.23
N PHE A 21 -19.92 3.69 -8.28
CA PHE A 21 -19.78 4.98 -7.56
C PHE A 21 -19.96 4.87 -6.04
N LEU A 22 -20.72 3.90 -5.53
CA LEU A 22 -20.91 3.68 -4.09
C LEU A 22 -19.72 2.96 -3.42
N ALA A 23 -18.87 2.25 -4.19
CA ALA A 23 -17.67 1.61 -3.65
C ALA A 23 -16.50 2.59 -3.42
N ILE A 24 -16.54 3.79 -4.01
CA ILE A 24 -15.49 4.81 -3.90
C ILE A 24 -15.73 5.79 -2.73
N GLY A 25 -16.93 5.78 -2.14
CA GLY A 25 -17.37 6.78 -1.15
C GLY A 25 -17.23 6.38 0.33
N VAL A 26 -16.72 5.21 0.67
CA VAL A 26 -16.51 4.82 2.07
C VAL A 26 -15.05 4.40 2.24
N GLY A 27 -14.27 5.36 2.72
CA GLY A 27 -12.89 5.12 3.14
C GLY A 27 -12.85 4.17 4.33
N THR A 28 -12.35 2.98 4.13
CA THR A 28 -11.64 2.20 5.14
C THR A 28 -10.55 1.41 4.43
N SER A 29 -9.35 1.55 4.95
CA SER A 29 -8.13 0.87 4.55
C SER A 29 -8.36 -0.62 4.35
N ILE A 30 -8.19 -1.12 3.13
CA ILE A 30 -7.94 -2.53 2.88
C ILE A 30 -6.77 -2.61 1.92
N THR A 31 -5.63 -2.91 2.49
CA THR A 31 -4.44 -3.37 1.79
C THR A 31 -4.70 -4.76 1.25
N ASN A 32 -4.76 -4.91 -0.08
CA ASN A 32 -4.31 -6.11 -0.78
C ASN A 32 -4.66 -5.99 -2.26
N GLU A 33 -3.69 -5.63 -3.09
CA GLU A 33 -3.80 -5.66 -4.56
C GLU A 33 -4.13 -7.08 -5.08
N GLU A 34 -3.70 -8.14 -4.41
CA GLU A 34 -4.04 -9.53 -4.77
C GLU A 34 -5.54 -9.85 -4.68
N SER A 35 -6.29 -9.23 -3.76
CA SER A 35 -7.72 -9.51 -3.60
C SER A 35 -8.59 -8.87 -4.69
N ILE A 36 -8.10 -7.85 -5.39
CA ILE A 36 -8.84 -7.17 -6.46
C ILE A 36 -8.74 -7.97 -7.76
N VAL A 37 -7.58 -8.55 -8.04
CA VAL A 37 -7.38 -9.40 -9.23
C VAL A 37 -8.19 -10.70 -9.13
N GLU A 38 -8.26 -11.30 -7.94
CA GLU A 38 -9.01 -12.54 -7.73
C GLU A 38 -10.54 -12.34 -7.83
N LYS A 39 -11.06 -11.22 -7.34
CA LYS A 39 -12.48 -10.85 -7.47
C LYS A 39 -12.88 -10.48 -8.90
N SER A 40 -11.99 -9.87 -9.67
CA SER A 40 -12.22 -9.59 -11.09
C SER A 40 -12.34 -10.87 -11.93
N ASN A 41 -11.51 -11.86 -11.65
CA ASN A 41 -11.53 -13.14 -12.34
C ASN A 41 -12.78 -13.97 -12.02
N ILE A 42 -13.35 -13.87 -10.82
CA ILE A 42 -14.60 -14.54 -10.44
C ILE A 42 -15.81 -13.93 -11.16
N ILE A 43 -15.83 -12.62 -11.38
CA ILE A 43 -16.92 -11.94 -12.10
C ILE A 43 -16.89 -12.28 -13.59
N ILE A 44 -15.71 -12.42 -14.19
CA ILE A 44 -15.57 -12.80 -15.60
C ILE A 44 -16.00 -14.26 -15.80
N SER A 45 -15.66 -15.18 -14.91
CA SER A 45 -16.03 -16.59 -15.02
C SER A 45 -17.53 -16.86 -14.84
N THR A 46 -18.25 -16.00 -14.10
CA THR A 46 -19.72 -16.10 -13.94
C THR A 46 -20.50 -15.49 -15.10
N ALA A 47 -19.90 -14.59 -15.89
CA ALA A 47 -20.54 -14.05 -17.09
C ALA A 47 -20.48 -15.05 -18.26
N GLU A 48 -19.39 -15.78 -18.43
CA GLU A 48 -19.23 -16.76 -19.51
C GLU A 48 -20.10 -18.03 -19.33
N SER A 49 -20.53 -18.35 -18.10
CA SER A 49 -21.36 -19.54 -17.84
C SER A 49 -22.85 -19.36 -18.15
N ASN A 50 -23.32 -18.14 -18.46
CA ASN A 50 -24.73 -17.86 -18.72
C ASN A 50 -25.10 -17.72 -20.21
N GLU A 51 -24.13 -17.71 -21.13
CA GLU A 51 -24.42 -17.64 -22.58
C GLU A 51 -24.62 -18.99 -23.27
N SER A 52 -24.39 -20.11 -22.60
CA SER A 52 -24.43 -21.47 -23.23
C SER A 52 -25.75 -22.21 -23.09
N LYS A 53 -26.87 -21.59 -22.75
CA LYS A 53 -28.15 -22.30 -22.52
C LYS A 53 -29.36 -21.76 -23.24
N ASN A 54 -29.22 -21.23 -24.45
CA ASN A 54 -30.41 -20.83 -25.21
C ASN A 54 -30.30 -21.14 -26.70
N GLU A 55 -29.96 -22.37 -27.05
CA GLU A 55 -30.04 -22.83 -28.40
C GLU A 55 -30.60 -24.26 -28.44
N TYR A 56 -31.92 -24.39 -28.40
CA TYR A 56 -32.71 -25.52 -28.92
C TYR A 56 -34.19 -25.13 -28.81
N VAL A 57 -34.85 -24.88 -29.93
CA VAL A 57 -36.21 -25.28 -30.28
C VAL A 57 -36.62 -24.73 -31.67
N GLN A 58 -36.60 -25.59 -32.60
CA GLN A 58 -37.67 -25.97 -33.53
C GLN A 58 -37.73 -25.29 -34.89
N GLU A 59 -37.22 -26.05 -35.85
CA GLU A 59 -37.72 -26.08 -37.23
C GLU A 59 -39.18 -26.49 -37.26
N ARG A 60 -39.98 -25.70 -37.96
CA ARG A 60 -41.24 -26.20 -38.57
C ARG A 60 -41.48 -25.49 -39.89
N SER A 61 -41.34 -26.30 -40.94
CA SER A 61 -41.68 -26.09 -42.31
C SER A 61 -43.16 -25.66 -42.50
N VAL A 62 -43.38 -24.57 -43.24
CA VAL A 62 -44.61 -24.41 -44.08
C VAL A 62 -44.26 -23.68 -45.37
N ARG A 63 -44.80 -24.25 -46.45
CA ARG A 63 -44.58 -23.94 -47.86
C ARG A 63 -45.25 -22.64 -48.33
N HIS A 64 -44.60 -22.00 -49.32
CA HIS A 64 -45.06 -21.30 -50.51
C HIS A 64 -46.32 -20.42 -50.48
N THR A 65 -46.09 -19.15 -50.78
CA THR A 65 -46.58 -18.59 -52.06
C THR A 65 -45.82 -17.27 -52.35
N SER A 66 -45.52 -17.09 -53.63
CA SER A 66 -44.81 -15.99 -54.25
C SER A 66 -45.60 -14.68 -54.19
N GLU A 67 -44.89 -13.62 -53.70
CA GLU A 67 -45.02 -12.25 -54.24
C GLU A 67 -43.67 -11.56 -53.98
N GLU A 68 -42.95 -11.41 -55.07
CA GLU A 68 -41.64 -10.75 -55.14
C GLU A 68 -41.84 -9.24 -55.24
N ASP A 69 -40.75 -8.57 -54.80
CA ASP A 69 -40.37 -7.20 -55.06
C ASP A 69 -41.14 -6.10 -54.33
N HIS A 70 -40.58 -5.75 -53.14
CA HIS A 70 -40.34 -4.36 -52.66
C HIS A 70 -39.97 -4.25 -51.17
N ILE A 71 -39.49 -5.26 -50.50
CA ILE A 71 -39.15 -5.21 -49.07
C ILE A 71 -37.63 -5.23 -48.78
N SER A 72 -36.79 -5.41 -49.80
CA SER A 72 -35.35 -5.65 -49.61
C SER A 72 -34.52 -4.41 -49.17
N THR A 73 -35.02 -3.20 -49.38
CA THR A 73 -34.26 -1.96 -49.12
C THR A 73 -34.47 -1.36 -47.70
N ARG A 74 -35.55 -1.72 -47.00
CA ARG A 74 -35.84 -1.19 -45.66
C ARG A 74 -35.14 -1.99 -44.53
N SER A 75 -34.87 -3.26 -44.75
CA SER A 75 -34.21 -4.15 -43.75
C SER A 75 -32.72 -3.84 -43.60
N SER A 76 -32.03 -3.49 -44.69
CA SER A 76 -30.60 -3.21 -44.70
C SER A 76 -30.19 -1.88 -44.04
N THR A 77 -31.08 -0.89 -44.05
CA THR A 77 -30.84 0.41 -43.40
C THR A 77 -31.03 0.34 -41.90
N SER A 78 -32.03 -0.38 -41.40
CA SER A 78 -32.22 -0.57 -39.93
C SER A 78 -31.05 -1.30 -39.27
N SER A 79 -30.57 -2.35 -39.90
CA SER A 79 -29.40 -3.13 -39.41
C SER A 79 -28.12 -2.25 -39.35
N ARG A 80 -27.89 -1.37 -40.33
CA ARG A 80 -26.74 -0.46 -40.32
C ARG A 80 -26.82 0.58 -39.20
N PHE A 81 -27.99 1.14 -38.92
CA PHE A 81 -28.20 2.06 -37.83
C PHE A 81 -27.99 1.42 -36.45
N GLU A 82 -28.46 0.21 -36.25
CA GLU A 82 -28.27 -0.53 -35.02
C GLU A 82 -26.78 -0.82 -34.77
N THR A 83 -26.05 -1.24 -35.81
CA THR A 83 -24.60 -1.49 -35.71
C THR A 83 -23.83 -0.21 -35.39
N GLU A 84 -24.21 0.92 -35.99
CA GLU A 84 -23.57 2.22 -35.72
C GLU A 84 -23.84 2.72 -34.30
N ILE A 85 -25.04 2.52 -33.75
CA ILE A 85 -25.37 2.86 -32.37
C ILE A 85 -24.57 1.99 -31.39
N VAL A 86 -24.39 0.71 -31.67
CA VAL A 86 -23.57 -0.20 -30.84
C VAL A 86 -22.11 0.26 -30.85
N ARG A 87 -21.54 0.54 -32.04
CA ARG A 87 -20.17 1.04 -32.18
C ARG A 87 -19.96 2.36 -31.42
N GLN A 88 -20.87 3.32 -31.53
CA GLN A 88 -20.78 4.60 -30.82
C GLN A 88 -20.85 4.41 -29.29
N LYS A 89 -21.64 3.46 -28.81
CA LYS A 89 -21.69 3.14 -27.38
C LYS A 89 -20.39 2.50 -26.89
N GLU A 90 -19.83 1.58 -27.66
CA GLU A 90 -18.55 0.95 -27.32
C GLU A 90 -17.40 1.99 -27.29
N GLU A 91 -17.35 2.88 -28.30
CA GLU A 91 -16.37 3.97 -28.33
C GLU A 91 -16.55 4.93 -27.15
N GLU A 92 -17.77 5.26 -26.76
CA GLU A 92 -18.05 6.10 -25.60
C GLU A 92 -17.67 5.43 -24.29
N GLU A 93 -17.99 4.14 -24.12
CA GLU A 93 -17.59 3.36 -22.94
C GLU A 93 -16.07 3.23 -22.82
N GLU A 94 -15.38 3.00 -23.94
CA GLU A 94 -13.92 2.97 -23.96
C GLU A 94 -13.30 4.33 -23.60
N ARG A 95 -13.85 5.41 -24.15
CA ARG A 95 -13.41 6.78 -23.83
C ARG A 95 -13.58 7.08 -22.33
N LEU A 96 -14.74 6.76 -21.75
CA LEU A 96 -15.02 6.94 -20.32
C LEU A 96 -14.08 6.09 -19.43
N ARG A 97 -13.76 4.88 -19.87
CA ARG A 97 -12.80 4.01 -19.17
C ARG A 97 -11.40 4.62 -19.17
N LEU A 98 -10.93 5.07 -20.33
CA LEU A 98 -9.61 5.72 -20.47
C LEU A 98 -9.53 7.02 -19.66
N GLU A 99 -10.58 7.81 -19.65
CA GLU A 99 -10.66 9.04 -18.84
C GLU A 99 -10.62 8.73 -17.34
N ALA A 100 -11.33 7.69 -16.90
CA ALA A 100 -11.32 7.25 -15.50
C ALA A 100 -9.94 6.71 -15.08
N GLU A 101 -9.27 5.94 -15.95
CA GLU A 101 -7.92 5.43 -15.72
C GLU A 101 -6.89 6.57 -15.62
N GLU A 102 -6.97 7.53 -16.55
CA GLU A 102 -6.09 8.70 -16.53
C GLU A 102 -6.28 9.53 -15.26
N LYS A 103 -7.52 9.72 -14.81
CA LYS A 103 -7.83 10.43 -13.57
C LYS A 103 -7.24 9.70 -12.35
N LEU A 104 -7.39 8.38 -12.27
CA LEU A 104 -6.79 7.58 -11.20
C LEU A 104 -5.25 7.68 -11.19
N ARG A 105 -4.63 7.68 -12.37
CA ARG A 105 -3.18 7.86 -12.51
C ARG A 105 -2.73 9.24 -12.01
N GLN A 106 -3.46 10.29 -12.36
CA GLN A 106 -3.16 11.66 -11.91
C GLN A 106 -3.33 11.80 -10.38
N GLU A 107 -4.39 11.21 -9.81
CA GLU A 107 -4.61 11.19 -8.37
C GLU A 107 -3.50 10.42 -7.62
N ALA A 108 -3.07 9.29 -8.14
CA ALA A 108 -1.98 8.49 -7.58
C ALA A 108 -0.65 9.25 -7.62
N GLU A 109 -0.35 9.93 -8.74
CA GLU A 109 0.88 10.73 -8.87
C GLU A 109 0.85 11.96 -7.95
N ALA A 110 -0.29 12.65 -7.83
CA ALA A 110 -0.45 13.76 -6.90
C ALA A 110 -0.24 13.31 -5.44
N LYS A 111 -0.79 12.15 -5.07
CA LYS A 111 -0.57 11.54 -3.74
C LYS A 111 0.91 11.24 -3.52
N ARG A 112 1.57 10.63 -4.51
CA ARG A 112 3.01 10.33 -4.44
C ARG A 112 3.86 11.58 -4.25
N LEU A 113 3.58 12.66 -5.00
CA LEU A 113 4.28 13.92 -4.87
C LEU A 113 4.08 14.56 -3.48
N ALA A 114 2.88 14.51 -2.92
CA ALA A 114 2.60 14.99 -1.58
C ALA A 114 3.39 14.20 -0.51
N MET A 115 3.48 12.87 -0.64
CA MET A 115 4.30 12.03 0.25
C MET A 115 5.78 12.40 0.15
N ILE A 116 6.31 12.60 -1.05
CA ILE A 116 7.71 13.04 -1.26
C ILE A 116 7.97 14.38 -0.58
N GLU A 117 7.04 15.33 -0.68
CA GLU A 117 7.18 16.64 -0.03
C GLU A 117 7.20 16.53 1.50
N ASN A 118 6.33 15.70 2.08
CA ASN A 118 6.36 15.43 3.52
C ASN A 118 7.70 14.81 3.95
N ILE A 119 8.21 13.85 3.19
CA ILE A 119 9.52 13.24 3.46
C ILE A 119 10.66 14.26 3.37
N LYS A 120 10.64 15.17 2.40
CA LYS A 120 11.66 16.23 2.25
C LYS A 120 11.73 17.17 3.46
N ASN A 121 10.63 17.36 4.15
CA ASN A 121 10.52 18.25 5.30
C ASN A 121 11.09 17.65 6.61
N ILE A 122 11.49 16.37 6.61
CA ILE A 122 12.07 15.74 7.81
C ILE A 122 13.41 16.39 8.15
N SER A 123 13.59 16.66 9.41
CA SER A 123 14.86 17.09 9.99
C SER A 123 15.15 16.34 11.28
N ILE A 124 16.42 16.14 11.58
CA ILE A 124 16.88 15.58 12.85
C ILE A 124 17.95 16.47 13.46
N SER A 125 18.10 16.39 14.77
CA SER A 125 19.15 17.03 15.53
C SER A 125 19.77 16.02 16.49
N VAL A 126 21.05 16.16 16.78
CA VAL A 126 21.73 15.32 17.78
C VAL A 126 21.12 15.46 19.18
N ASN A 127 20.49 16.60 19.46
CA ASN A 127 19.85 16.92 20.74
C ASN A 127 18.31 16.77 20.70
N MET A 128 17.74 16.17 19.63
CA MET A 128 16.30 15.97 19.53
C MET A 128 15.77 15.05 20.64
N ASP A 129 14.50 15.20 20.98
CA ASP A 129 13.77 14.25 21.79
C ASP A 129 13.52 12.96 21.00
N LEU A 130 14.09 11.84 21.46
CA LEU A 130 14.01 10.55 20.77
C LEU A 130 12.65 9.86 20.91
N THR A 131 11.73 10.44 21.68
CA THR A 131 10.33 10.01 21.78
C THR A 131 9.42 10.77 20.81
N GLN A 132 9.92 11.85 20.20
CA GLN A 132 9.15 12.61 19.23
C GLN A 132 9.15 11.91 17.88
N ARG A 133 7.97 11.44 17.47
CA ARG A 133 7.73 10.81 16.17
C ARG A 133 8.03 11.76 15.00
N THR A 134 8.37 11.21 13.85
CA THR A 134 8.67 12.00 12.64
C THR A 134 7.45 12.71 12.06
N GLY A 135 6.25 12.22 12.35
CA GLY A 135 5.00 12.68 11.74
C GLY A 135 4.74 12.09 10.36
N LEU A 136 5.60 11.19 9.87
CA LEU A 136 5.35 10.44 8.63
C LEU A 136 4.22 9.44 8.82
N SER A 137 3.46 9.20 7.76
CA SER A 137 2.63 8.01 7.64
C SER A 137 3.48 6.74 7.47
N LYS A 138 2.87 5.58 7.64
CA LYS A 138 3.56 4.29 7.46
C LYS A 138 4.10 4.14 6.04
N GLU A 139 3.34 4.55 5.03
CA GLU A 139 3.73 4.52 3.62
C GLU A 139 4.91 5.46 3.34
N GLU A 140 4.89 6.68 3.91
CA GLU A 140 5.99 7.65 3.79
C GLU A 140 7.26 7.14 4.44
N PHE A 141 7.16 6.57 5.65
CA PHE A 141 8.28 5.93 6.33
C PHE A 141 8.88 4.79 5.51
N LYS A 142 8.03 3.90 4.98
CA LYS A 142 8.46 2.80 4.10
C LYS A 142 9.15 3.30 2.84
N MET A 143 8.62 4.35 2.22
CA MET A 143 9.24 5.00 1.05
C MET A 143 10.62 5.58 1.40
N LEU A 144 10.74 6.28 2.52
CA LEU A 144 12.02 6.82 2.99
C LEU A 144 13.05 5.72 3.21
N ILE A 145 12.69 4.65 3.91
CA ILE A 145 13.59 3.51 4.19
C ILE A 145 13.99 2.78 2.89
N GLY A 146 13.06 2.65 1.93
CA GLY A 146 13.35 2.04 0.62
C GLY A 146 14.38 2.80 -0.20
N ASN A 147 14.55 4.10 0.06
CA ASN A 147 15.54 4.95 -0.61
C ASN A 147 16.92 4.97 0.05
N VAL A 148 17.08 4.34 1.22
CA VAL A 148 18.40 4.27 1.85
C VAL A 148 19.35 3.50 0.93
N LYS A 149 20.33 4.20 0.35
CA LYS A 149 21.34 3.64 -0.58
C LYS A 149 22.37 2.77 0.16
N ALA A 150 21.91 1.77 0.86
CA ALA A 150 22.76 0.73 1.40
C ALA A 150 22.24 -0.58 0.84
N ASP A 151 23.07 -1.36 0.12
CA ASP A 151 22.73 -2.70 -0.42
C ASP A 151 22.12 -3.65 0.61
N SER A 152 22.09 -3.22 1.84
CA SER A 152 21.75 -3.96 3.04
C SER A 152 20.58 -3.37 3.84
N ALA A 153 19.96 -2.29 3.38
CA ALA A 153 18.78 -1.72 4.06
C ALA A 153 17.50 -2.57 3.88
N LYS A 154 17.60 -3.65 3.10
CA LYS A 154 16.49 -4.57 2.85
C LYS A 154 15.82 -5.07 4.12
N PHE A 155 16.56 -5.37 5.17
CA PHE A 155 16.00 -5.74 6.47
C PHE A 155 15.01 -4.70 7.00
N PHE A 156 15.39 -3.42 6.94
CA PHE A 156 14.56 -2.32 7.44
C PHE A 156 13.35 -2.07 6.54
N TYR A 157 13.51 -2.20 5.23
CA TYR A 157 12.41 -2.09 4.27
C TYR A 157 11.38 -3.21 4.44
N ASP A 158 11.84 -4.46 4.48
CA ASP A 158 10.98 -5.65 4.63
C ASP A 158 10.22 -5.65 5.97
N ASN A 159 10.77 -5.00 7.00
CA ASN A 159 10.15 -4.93 8.34
C ASN A 159 9.66 -3.51 8.69
N SER A 160 9.55 -2.61 7.72
CA SER A 160 9.20 -1.21 7.94
C SER A 160 7.84 -1.05 8.63
N ASP A 161 6.85 -1.84 8.25
CA ASP A 161 5.51 -1.79 8.82
C ASP A 161 5.52 -2.17 10.31
N LEU A 162 6.22 -3.26 10.66
CA LEU A 162 6.39 -3.69 12.06
C LEU A 162 7.18 -2.64 12.87
N ILE A 163 8.28 -2.13 12.33
CA ILE A 163 9.10 -1.10 12.99
C ILE A 163 8.27 0.15 13.27
N TYR A 164 7.48 0.59 12.28
CA TYR A 164 6.59 1.75 12.43
C TYR A 164 5.58 1.54 13.56
N ASP A 165 4.89 0.38 13.59
CA ASP A 165 3.89 0.05 14.60
C ASP A 165 4.50 -0.05 16.01
N LEU A 166 5.71 -0.60 16.12
CA LEU A 166 6.45 -0.63 17.38
C LEU A 166 6.86 0.78 17.84
N CYS A 167 7.29 1.64 16.92
CA CYS A 167 7.62 3.03 17.25
C CYS A 167 6.37 3.80 17.70
N GLU A 168 5.21 3.56 17.08
CA GLU A 168 3.94 4.12 17.52
C GLU A 168 3.55 3.61 18.93
N LYS A 169 3.60 2.31 19.14
CA LYS A 169 3.25 1.64 20.41
C LYS A 169 4.12 2.09 21.58
N TYR A 170 5.40 2.33 21.34
CA TYR A 170 6.39 2.64 22.37
C TYR A 170 6.91 4.09 22.31
N GLU A 171 6.21 4.96 21.60
CA GLU A 171 6.55 6.40 21.52
C GLU A 171 8.02 6.63 21.18
N LEU A 172 8.52 6.01 20.10
CA LEU A 172 9.89 6.15 19.63
C LEU A 172 9.96 6.90 18.31
N ASN A 173 10.98 7.70 18.11
CA ASN A 173 11.29 8.23 16.80
C ASN A 173 11.76 7.10 15.87
N GLU A 174 11.14 6.95 14.72
CA GLU A 174 11.39 5.85 13.78
C GLU A 174 12.82 5.87 13.22
N ILE A 175 13.33 7.08 12.94
CA ILE A 175 14.68 7.29 12.41
C ILE A 175 15.72 6.93 13.47
N PHE A 176 15.47 7.32 14.73
CA PHE A 176 16.32 6.91 15.84
C PHE A 176 16.34 5.40 16.02
N PHE A 177 15.19 4.76 16.04
CA PHE A 177 15.11 3.30 16.25
C PHE A 177 15.85 2.53 15.15
N CYS A 178 15.63 2.86 13.88
CA CYS A 178 16.39 2.28 12.77
C CYS A 178 17.89 2.64 12.83
N GLY A 179 18.22 3.88 13.17
CA GLY A 179 19.59 4.36 13.34
C GLY A 179 20.34 3.58 14.40
N LEU A 180 19.71 3.34 15.55
CA LEU A 180 20.28 2.55 16.65
C LEU A 180 20.48 1.09 16.23
N ILE A 181 19.46 0.44 15.68
CA ILE A 181 19.58 -0.95 15.22
C ILE A 181 20.72 -1.07 14.20
N SER A 182 20.81 -0.15 13.24
CA SER A 182 21.88 -0.21 12.23
C SER A 182 23.27 0.10 12.81
N ALA A 183 23.36 0.90 13.87
CA ALA A 183 24.61 1.16 14.57
C ALA A 183 25.11 -0.08 15.34
N GLU A 184 24.20 -0.79 16.00
CA GLU A 184 24.51 -1.98 16.79
C GLU A 184 24.73 -3.25 15.95
N SER A 185 23.92 -3.44 14.89
CA SER A 185 23.83 -4.68 14.13
C SER A 185 24.32 -4.56 12.69
N GLY A 186 24.63 -3.34 12.24
CA GLY A 186 24.90 -3.02 10.83
C GLY A 186 23.62 -2.93 9.99
N TRP A 187 23.72 -2.30 8.83
CA TRP A 187 22.59 -2.25 7.89
C TRP A 187 22.13 -3.64 7.44
N ASN A 188 23.07 -4.57 7.22
CA ASN A 188 22.80 -5.95 6.81
C ASN A 188 22.57 -6.89 8.00
N ILE A 189 22.36 -6.39 9.18
CA ILE A 189 22.18 -7.17 10.41
C ILE A 189 23.19 -8.32 10.51
N ALA A 190 24.22 -8.19 11.28
CA ALA A 190 25.27 -9.20 11.44
C ALA A 190 24.70 -10.56 11.88
N SER A 191 25.35 -11.64 11.45
CA SER A 191 24.84 -13.02 11.59
C SER A 191 24.53 -13.43 13.03
N ASN A 192 25.28 -12.93 14.02
CA ASN A 192 25.03 -13.16 15.45
C ASN A 192 23.71 -12.51 15.91
N HIS A 193 23.39 -11.29 15.43
CA HIS A 193 22.14 -10.59 15.73
C HIS A 193 20.94 -11.28 15.07
N ARG A 194 21.07 -11.73 13.82
CA ARG A 194 20.02 -12.53 13.16
C ARG A 194 19.75 -13.83 13.90
N ARG A 195 20.81 -14.56 14.29
CA ARG A 195 20.68 -15.84 14.98
C ARG A 195 20.07 -15.73 16.38
N THR A 196 20.24 -14.57 17.01
CA THR A 196 19.71 -14.31 18.36
C THR A 196 18.43 -13.47 18.35
N ASN A 197 18.02 -12.94 17.22
CA ASN A 197 16.94 -11.94 17.09
C ASN A 197 17.14 -10.73 18.04
N ASN A 198 18.39 -10.34 18.28
CA ASN A 198 18.74 -9.29 19.25
C ASN A 198 19.44 -8.14 18.52
N TYR A 199 18.67 -7.13 18.16
CA TYR A 199 19.07 -6.10 17.21
C TYR A 199 19.74 -4.87 17.85
N ILE A 200 19.68 -4.74 19.18
CA ILE A 200 20.31 -3.63 19.92
C ILE A 200 21.30 -4.15 20.99
N SER A 201 21.86 -5.33 20.78
CA SER A 201 22.94 -5.90 21.60
C SER A 201 22.60 -6.07 23.09
N LEU A 202 21.35 -6.35 23.45
CA LEU A 202 20.97 -6.57 24.85
C LEU A 202 21.70 -7.80 25.45
N MET A 203 22.28 -7.60 26.63
CA MET A 203 23.14 -8.60 27.28
C MET A 203 22.53 -9.08 28.60
N SER A 204 22.78 -10.34 28.91
CA SER A 204 22.57 -10.93 30.25
C SER A 204 23.75 -11.81 30.58
N ASN A 205 24.35 -11.60 31.74
CA ASN A 205 25.52 -12.35 32.20
C ASN A 205 26.67 -12.41 31.16
N GLY A 206 26.91 -11.29 30.47
CA GLY A 206 28.00 -11.20 29.48
C GLY A 206 27.72 -11.87 28.15
N LYS A 207 26.50 -12.34 27.89
CA LYS A 207 26.09 -12.99 26.63
C LYS A 207 24.90 -12.25 26.00
N LEU A 208 24.85 -12.23 24.68
CA LEU A 208 23.67 -11.73 23.96
C LEU A 208 22.43 -12.56 24.33
N ILE A 209 21.35 -11.89 24.69
CA ILE A 209 20.06 -12.52 24.92
C ILE A 209 19.54 -13.03 23.58
N ARG A 210 18.91 -14.20 23.59
CA ARG A 210 18.25 -14.78 22.43
C ARG A 210 16.73 -14.64 22.58
N TYR A 211 16.06 -14.20 21.51
CA TYR A 211 14.62 -14.11 21.41
C TYR A 211 14.08 -15.15 20.42
N GLY A 212 12.81 -15.53 20.55
CA GLY A 212 12.18 -16.61 19.80
C GLY A 212 11.91 -16.24 18.33
N SER A 213 11.62 -14.97 18.08
CA SER A 213 11.35 -14.49 16.72
C SER A 213 11.94 -13.08 16.48
N LEU A 214 11.90 -12.65 15.23
CA LEU A 214 12.27 -11.31 14.81
C LEU A 214 11.36 -10.27 15.49
N GLU A 215 10.06 -10.52 15.48
CA GLU A 215 9.05 -9.65 16.06
C GLU A 215 9.27 -9.47 17.56
N GLU A 216 9.48 -10.57 18.29
CA GLU A 216 9.81 -10.53 19.72
C GLU A 216 11.07 -9.70 19.97
N GLY A 217 12.11 -9.92 19.18
CA GLY A 217 13.39 -9.21 19.34
C GLY A 217 13.26 -7.71 19.10
N LEU A 218 12.54 -7.28 18.08
CA LEU A 218 12.26 -5.86 17.81
C LEU A 218 11.35 -5.26 18.87
N GLU A 219 10.33 -5.97 19.32
CA GLU A 219 9.43 -5.49 20.37
C GLU A 219 10.16 -5.32 21.71
N VAL A 220 10.98 -6.29 22.10
CA VAL A 220 11.79 -6.17 23.34
C VAL A 220 12.77 -5.00 23.23
N ALA A 221 13.36 -4.78 22.06
CA ALA A 221 14.24 -3.63 21.84
C ALA A 221 13.47 -2.31 22.03
N ALA A 222 12.34 -2.12 21.35
CA ALA A 222 11.52 -0.92 21.46
C ALA A 222 11.01 -0.71 22.90
N LYS A 223 10.45 -1.75 23.52
CA LYS A 223 9.97 -1.71 24.90
C LYS A 223 11.08 -1.35 25.88
N THR A 224 12.28 -1.92 25.72
CA THR A 224 13.42 -1.63 26.61
C THR A 224 13.85 -0.18 26.49
N LEU A 225 13.94 0.37 25.28
CA LEU A 225 14.26 1.78 25.06
C LEU A 225 13.23 2.69 25.73
N HIS A 226 11.95 2.46 25.46
CA HIS A 226 10.87 3.24 26.06
C HIS A 226 10.91 3.17 27.60
N THR A 227 10.82 1.96 28.16
CA THR A 227 10.57 1.81 29.61
C THR A 227 11.79 2.05 30.49
N LYS A 228 13.01 1.77 29.98
CA LYS A 228 14.22 1.86 30.80
C LYS A 228 15.04 3.12 30.53
N TYR A 229 15.06 3.62 29.28
CA TYR A 229 15.97 4.70 28.89
C TYR A 229 15.26 6.03 28.64
N LEU A 230 14.03 6.02 28.13
CA LEU A 230 13.35 7.24 27.63
C LEU A 230 12.15 7.68 28.48
N SER A 231 11.65 6.84 29.37
CA SER A 231 10.57 7.18 30.29
C SER A 231 11.14 7.67 31.63
N GLU A 232 10.57 8.73 32.17
CA GLU A 232 10.87 9.21 33.52
C GLU A 232 10.63 8.08 34.55
N GLY A 233 11.58 7.87 35.46
CA GLY A 233 11.55 6.75 36.40
C GLY A 233 12.11 5.45 35.84
N GLY A 234 12.47 5.37 34.58
CA GLY A 234 13.18 4.22 34.00
C GLY A 234 14.55 4.04 34.66
N SER A 235 14.96 2.78 34.87
CA SER A 235 16.19 2.43 35.60
C SER A 235 17.49 3.00 34.97
N PHE A 236 17.42 3.40 33.69
CA PHE A 236 18.54 3.95 32.92
C PHE A 236 18.21 5.33 32.31
N TYR A 237 17.20 6.01 32.86
CA TYR A 237 16.78 7.32 32.37
C TYR A 237 17.74 8.43 32.79
N TYR A 238 18.23 9.19 31.82
CA TYR A 238 19.04 10.39 32.00
C TYR A 238 18.55 11.55 31.12
N GLY A 239 17.39 11.39 30.50
CA GLY A 239 16.78 12.31 29.54
C GLY A 239 16.51 11.60 28.21
N LYS A 240 15.97 12.36 27.26
CA LYS A 240 15.44 11.81 26.00
C LYS A 240 16.31 12.06 24.76
N THR A 241 17.60 12.40 24.95
CA THR A 241 18.54 12.65 23.86
C THR A 241 19.53 11.50 23.67
N LEU A 242 20.21 11.45 22.52
CA LEU A 242 21.28 10.46 22.27
C LEU A 242 22.36 10.50 23.37
N SER A 243 22.77 11.69 23.81
CA SER A 243 23.77 11.85 24.88
C SER A 243 23.27 11.30 26.22
N ALA A 244 21.98 11.45 26.52
CA ALA A 244 21.36 10.90 27.72
C ALA A 244 21.31 9.38 27.68
N VAL A 245 20.85 8.78 26.57
CA VAL A 245 20.79 7.33 26.37
C VAL A 245 22.19 6.71 26.46
N ARG A 246 23.20 7.32 25.82
CA ARG A 246 24.60 6.89 25.86
C ARG A 246 25.10 6.57 27.27
N THR A 247 24.69 7.39 28.24
CA THR A 247 25.19 7.31 29.63
C THR A 247 25.11 5.89 30.21
N LYS A 248 24.10 5.12 29.86
CA LYS A 248 23.89 3.74 30.35
C LYS A 248 23.85 2.70 29.24
N PHE A 249 23.55 3.08 28.02
CA PHE A 249 23.46 2.14 26.91
C PHE A 249 24.85 1.74 26.40
N CYS A 250 25.69 2.72 26.10
CA CYS A 250 27.06 2.51 25.62
C CYS A 250 27.92 3.72 25.99
N PRO A 251 28.76 3.64 27.04
CA PRO A 251 29.52 4.79 27.53
C PRO A 251 30.63 5.28 26.59
N SER A 252 30.80 4.67 25.40
CA SER A 252 31.77 5.12 24.41
C SER A 252 31.46 6.55 23.93
N GLU A 253 32.49 7.38 23.87
CA GLU A 253 32.41 8.76 23.37
C GLU A 253 31.96 8.84 21.91
N THR A 254 32.32 7.84 21.10
CA THR A 254 31.99 7.78 19.66
C THR A 254 30.58 7.29 19.35
N TRP A 255 29.89 6.71 20.35
CA TRP A 255 28.59 6.08 20.12
C TRP A 255 27.51 7.06 19.62
N VAL A 256 27.43 8.26 20.19
CA VAL A 256 26.49 9.30 19.74
C VAL A 256 26.71 9.64 18.26
N GLY A 257 27.96 9.84 17.88
CA GLY A 257 28.33 10.13 16.50
C GLY A 257 27.98 8.98 15.54
N LEU A 258 28.17 7.74 15.99
CA LEU A 258 27.82 6.56 15.20
C LEU A 258 26.31 6.47 14.96
N VAL A 259 25.49 6.54 16.02
CA VAL A 259 24.02 6.46 15.90
C VAL A 259 23.48 7.63 15.08
N TYR A 260 23.92 8.85 15.40
CA TYR A 260 23.51 10.05 14.66
C TYR A 260 23.93 9.99 13.17
N GLY A 261 25.10 9.45 12.88
CA GLY A 261 25.55 9.20 11.51
C GLY A 261 24.62 8.23 10.75
N ARG A 262 24.12 7.18 11.42
CA ARG A 262 23.13 6.27 10.86
C ARG A 262 21.77 6.94 10.63
N MET A 263 21.31 7.73 11.58
CA MET A 263 20.10 8.55 11.44
C MET A 263 20.20 9.50 10.23
N ASN A 264 21.35 10.17 10.07
CA ASN A 264 21.60 11.04 8.92
C ASN A 264 21.60 10.29 7.58
N GLN A 265 22.07 9.05 7.53
CA GLN A 265 21.99 8.24 6.31
C GLN A 265 20.54 8.00 5.89
N ILE A 266 19.62 7.80 6.86
CA ILE A 266 18.18 7.67 6.59
C ILE A 266 17.62 9.02 6.09
N VAL A 267 17.90 10.12 6.81
CA VAL A 267 17.38 11.44 6.42
C VAL A 267 17.91 11.90 5.06
N ASN A 268 19.16 11.57 4.72
CA ASN A 268 19.72 11.91 3.42
C ASN A 268 19.07 11.14 2.26
N ALA A 269 18.39 10.00 2.54
CA ALA A 269 17.59 9.27 1.57
C ALA A 269 16.29 10.00 1.18
N LYS A 270 15.94 11.13 1.84
CA LYS A 270 14.81 11.99 1.47
C LYS A 270 14.94 12.65 0.09
N ASN A 271 16.14 12.72 -0.48
CA ASN A 271 16.36 13.18 -1.84
C ASN A 271 15.95 12.05 -2.82
N ILE A 272 14.64 11.83 -2.89
CA ILE A 272 14.03 10.88 -3.81
C ILE A 272 14.12 11.49 -5.20
N ASP A 273 14.86 10.85 -6.10
CA ASP A 273 14.91 11.25 -7.50
C ASP A 273 13.51 11.05 -8.11
N MET A 274 12.98 12.11 -8.73
CA MET A 274 11.66 12.13 -9.39
C MET A 274 11.74 11.43 -10.74
#